data_c8087908c4335a12e44b3900a70e1df1
#
_entry.id   c8087908c4335a12e44b3900a70e1df1
#
_cell.length_a   1.000
_cell.length_b   1.000
_cell.length_c   1.000
_cell.angle_alpha   90.00
_cell.angle_beta   90.00
_cell.angle_gamma   90.00
#
_symmetry.space_group_name_H-M   'P 1'
#
loop_
_entity.id
_entity.type
_entity.pdbx_description
1 polymer ?
#
loop_
_entity_poly.entity_id
_entity_poly.type
_entity_poly.pdbx_seq_one_letter_code
_entity_poly.pdbx_strand_id
1 'polypeptide(L)'
;MSKKKFIVPALLAGSAAVAAYMFAKNNDTGEEVPDDCYVFDNGKHCAVYRERGPVNVTMIGGRHTGKTDLVCDNILSANKSCVVFDKNGEKYRNLKETLKNSGFAVGRINLMKEHASVYNPMSFLEDDMDVITFVRYLMDIQLDGETDFLRKAEEMFLSACVHYLMQYKEDADIHMLYDMIPAVENEGDYLVDDDALTKTTQLFSVLDETSSAKRYYKAFLQAAGLMINETLVKCKERLNMLLPLDGDYEDESGIVDLRDKKEAIFVTFPADEYYTPAHEFYVKSFMTHLFKTLTNVNAEKLQDSDPVCIFVDDYEYVKNTDMFVGTASILRKYRVSLFATLSNVLLNDADDVISLLSCSNACVYLGGCRDSYAEHFLAKYFDTDCLIDAIKIKYVD
;
A
#
# COMPACT_ATOMS: atom_id res chain seq x y z
N MET A 1 26.18 20.15 23.64
CA MET A 1 26.70 18.77 23.70
C MET A 1 26.53 18.15 22.34
N SER A 2 27.61 17.67 21.75
CA SER A 2 27.73 17.29 20.35
C SER A 2 26.97 15.98 20.08
N LYS A 3 25.98 16.00 19.19
CA LYS A 3 25.37 14.76 18.65
C LYS A 3 26.40 14.10 17.74
N LYS A 4 27.06 13.05 18.22
CA LYS A 4 27.86 12.18 17.38
C LYS A 4 26.94 11.43 16.43
N LYS A 5 26.98 11.78 15.13
CA LYS A 5 26.43 10.93 14.06
C LYS A 5 27.29 9.66 14.02
N PHE A 6 26.72 8.54 14.43
CA PHE A 6 27.33 7.24 14.22
C PHE A 6 27.12 6.83 12.76
N ILE A 7 28.20 6.81 12.00
CA ILE A 7 28.24 6.17 10.68
C ILE A 7 28.41 4.68 10.97
N VAL A 8 27.43 3.88 10.58
CA VAL A 8 27.51 2.41 10.66
C VAL A 8 28.65 1.96 9.74
N PRO A 9 29.64 1.21 10.23
CA PRO A 9 30.68 0.67 9.35
C PRO A 9 30.05 -0.38 8.44
N ALA A 10 30.14 -0.17 7.14
CA ALA A 10 29.60 -1.03 6.09
C ALA A 10 30.43 -2.31 5.90
N LEU A 11 30.67 -3.08 6.95
CA LEU A 11 31.46 -4.33 6.83
C LEU A 11 31.19 -5.27 8.00
N LEU A 12 30.00 -5.91 8.03
CA LEU A 12 29.83 -7.19 8.75
C LEU A 12 28.68 -7.96 8.09
N ALA A 13 28.95 -9.17 7.70
CA ALA A 13 28.05 -10.03 6.95
C ALA A 13 27.00 -10.71 7.84
N GLY A 14 25.74 -10.74 7.38
CA GLY A 14 24.69 -11.58 7.92
C GLY A 14 24.04 -11.09 9.22
N SER A 15 23.35 -12.00 9.92
CA SER A 15 22.66 -11.77 11.20
C SER A 15 23.53 -11.09 12.28
N ALA A 16 24.85 -11.23 12.19
CA ALA A 16 25.81 -10.56 13.04
C ALA A 16 25.81 -9.01 12.87
N ALA A 17 25.46 -8.48 11.69
CA ALA A 17 25.45 -7.04 11.47
C ALA A 17 24.20 -6.38 12.10
N VAL A 18 23.06 -7.05 12.04
CA VAL A 18 21.82 -6.60 12.71
C VAL A 18 22.02 -6.67 14.22
N ALA A 19 22.56 -7.77 14.74
CA ALA A 19 22.90 -7.91 16.15
C ALA A 19 23.92 -6.86 16.61
N ALA A 20 24.95 -6.58 15.79
CA ALA A 20 25.95 -5.55 16.11
C ALA A 20 25.36 -4.13 16.10
N TYR A 21 24.44 -3.83 15.18
CA TYR A 21 23.73 -2.54 15.15
C TYR A 21 22.86 -2.37 16.38
N MET A 22 22.09 -3.38 16.74
CA MET A 22 21.23 -3.40 17.92
C MET A 22 22.06 -3.34 19.21
N PHE A 23 23.17 -4.07 19.28
CA PHE A 23 24.10 -4.07 20.39
C PHE A 23 24.78 -2.69 20.58
N ALA A 24 25.14 -2.00 19.50
CA ALA A 24 25.73 -0.66 19.57
C ALA A 24 24.74 0.40 20.08
N LYS A 25 23.44 0.22 19.83
CA LYS A 25 22.39 1.15 20.26
C LYS A 25 21.90 0.86 21.69
N ASN A 26 21.91 -0.41 22.11
CA ASN A 26 21.46 -0.84 23.44
C ASN A 26 22.55 -0.83 24.53
N ASN A 27 23.75 -0.38 24.22
CA ASN A 27 24.86 -0.36 25.20
C ASN A 27 24.63 0.51 26.45
N ASP A 28 23.50 1.22 26.53
CA ASP A 28 23.13 1.96 27.76
C ASP A 28 22.38 1.11 28.80
N THR A 29 21.84 -0.06 28.44
CA THR A 29 21.05 -0.89 29.38
C THR A 29 21.58 -2.32 29.59
N GLY A 30 22.50 -2.80 28.73
CA GLY A 30 23.13 -4.12 28.91
C GLY A 30 22.24 -5.35 28.68
N GLU A 31 21.01 -5.17 28.19
CA GLU A 31 20.11 -6.26 27.85
C GLU A 31 20.17 -6.54 26.33
N GLU A 32 20.41 -7.80 25.96
CA GLU A 32 20.32 -8.24 24.56
C GLU A 32 18.83 -8.20 24.10
N VAL A 33 18.57 -7.52 22.98
CA VAL A 33 17.24 -7.56 22.35
C VAL A 33 17.05 -8.96 21.74
N PRO A 34 16.01 -9.69 22.11
CA PRO A 34 15.72 -10.97 21.49
C PRO A 34 15.45 -10.82 20.00
N ASP A 35 15.85 -11.82 19.22
CA ASP A 35 15.45 -11.92 17.80
C ASP A 35 13.92 -12.00 17.68
N ASP A 36 13.40 -11.62 16.52
CA ASP A 36 11.96 -11.67 16.19
C ASP A 36 11.06 -10.83 17.11
N CYS A 37 11.55 -9.67 17.53
CA CYS A 37 10.85 -8.76 18.44
C CYS A 37 10.69 -7.36 17.86
N TYR A 38 9.58 -6.68 18.22
CA TYR A 38 9.47 -5.24 18.10
C TYR A 38 10.12 -4.55 19.31
N VAL A 39 10.85 -3.47 19.04
CA VAL A 39 11.56 -2.66 20.04
C VAL A 39 10.92 -1.28 20.10
N PHE A 40 10.68 -0.76 21.29
CA PHE A 40 10.02 0.54 21.45
C PHE A 40 10.94 1.60 22.08
N ASP A 41 11.57 1.32 23.21
CA ASP A 41 12.46 2.24 23.91
C ASP A 41 13.17 1.55 25.09
N ASN A 42 14.42 1.89 25.38
CA ASN A 42 15.16 1.50 26.58
C ASN A 42 14.98 0.01 26.96
N GLY A 43 15.06 -0.90 25.98
CA GLY A 43 14.91 -2.33 26.20
C GLY A 43 13.46 -2.84 26.26
N LYS A 44 12.45 -1.97 26.17
CA LYS A 44 11.06 -2.42 26.05
C LYS A 44 10.82 -2.99 24.67
N HIS A 45 10.38 -4.24 24.63
CA HIS A 45 10.14 -4.98 23.40
C HIS A 45 8.93 -5.91 23.52
N CYS A 46 8.40 -6.36 22.38
CA CYS A 46 7.43 -7.44 22.32
C CYS A 46 7.71 -8.36 21.13
N ALA A 47 7.44 -9.66 21.28
CA ALA A 47 7.57 -10.59 20.17
C ALA A 47 6.63 -10.22 19.02
N VAL A 48 7.13 -10.37 17.78
CA VAL A 48 6.31 -10.20 16.56
C VAL A 48 5.17 -11.21 16.51
N TYR A 49 5.40 -12.40 17.07
CA TYR A 49 4.44 -13.47 17.13
C TYR A 49 4.37 -14.04 18.57
N ARG A 50 3.17 -14.12 19.12
CA ARG A 50 2.89 -14.72 20.44
C ARG A 50 2.06 -15.98 20.29
N GLU A 51 1.83 -16.70 21.40
CA GLU A 51 0.97 -17.90 21.43
C GLU A 51 -0.41 -17.70 20.80
N ARG A 52 -0.97 -16.48 20.89
CA ARG A 52 -2.26 -16.11 20.31
C ARG A 52 -2.19 -15.54 18.88
N GLY A 53 -1.02 -15.53 18.24
CA GLY A 53 -0.81 -15.05 16.87
C GLY A 53 0.06 -13.81 16.76
N PRO A 54 0.15 -13.23 15.55
CA PRO A 54 0.96 -12.05 15.27
C PRO A 54 0.49 -10.83 16.07
N VAL A 55 1.43 -9.96 16.39
CA VAL A 55 1.22 -8.75 17.20
C VAL A 55 1.10 -7.54 16.26
N ASN A 56 -0.03 -6.87 16.31
CA ASN A 56 -0.22 -5.58 15.64
C ASN A 56 0.21 -4.45 16.58
N VAL A 57 0.91 -3.47 16.00
CA VAL A 57 1.43 -2.30 16.71
C VAL A 57 0.93 -1.02 16.05
N THR A 58 0.41 -0.10 16.84
CA THR A 58 0.16 1.28 16.41
C THR A 58 1.04 2.23 17.20
N MET A 59 1.82 3.03 16.48
CA MET A 59 2.73 4.02 17.05
C MET A 59 2.27 5.42 16.69
N ILE A 60 2.06 6.26 17.69
CA ILE A 60 1.62 7.65 17.53
C ILE A 60 2.72 8.59 18.01
N GLY A 61 3.06 9.58 17.21
CA GLY A 61 4.04 10.57 17.61
C GLY A 61 4.09 11.77 16.68
N GLY A 62 4.29 12.95 17.24
CA GLY A 62 4.44 14.18 16.48
C GLY A 62 5.68 14.21 15.59
N ARG A 63 5.93 15.36 14.95
CA ARG A 63 7.15 15.56 14.15
C ARG A 63 8.39 15.53 15.07
N HIS A 64 9.47 14.93 14.59
CA HIS A 64 10.77 14.84 15.28
C HIS A 64 10.78 14.02 16.59
N THR A 65 9.81 13.12 16.78
CA THR A 65 9.79 12.23 17.97
C THR A 65 10.59 10.94 17.79
N GLY A 66 11.27 10.76 16.65
CA GLY A 66 12.08 9.57 16.39
C GLY A 66 11.32 8.39 15.76
N LYS A 67 10.08 8.62 15.26
CA LYS A 67 9.28 7.56 14.60
C LYS A 67 10.05 6.81 13.52
N THR A 68 10.65 7.54 12.58
CA THR A 68 11.37 6.96 11.44
C THR A 68 12.50 6.05 11.89
N ASP A 69 13.29 6.48 12.89
CA ASP A 69 14.37 5.66 13.44
C ASP A 69 13.82 4.37 14.07
N LEU A 70 12.76 4.50 14.88
CA LEU A 70 12.10 3.34 15.49
C LEU A 70 11.48 2.40 14.48
N VAL A 71 10.89 2.88 13.40
CA VAL A 71 10.39 2.02 12.31
C VAL A 71 11.54 1.26 11.66
N CYS A 72 12.66 1.93 11.37
CA CYS A 72 13.84 1.27 10.82
C CYS A 72 14.39 0.19 11.76
N ASP A 73 14.48 0.48 13.05
CA ASP A 73 14.91 -0.48 14.06
C ASP A 73 13.96 -1.68 14.11
N ASN A 74 12.65 -1.44 14.01
CA ASN A 74 11.64 -2.49 14.06
C ASN A 74 11.61 -3.35 12.79
N ILE A 75 11.90 -2.80 11.61
CA ILE A 75 12.08 -3.60 10.38
C ILE A 75 13.25 -4.57 10.56
N LEU A 76 14.35 -4.11 11.14
CA LEU A 76 15.53 -4.95 11.35
C LEU A 76 15.32 -5.99 12.46
N SER A 77 14.75 -5.59 13.60
CA SER A 77 14.56 -6.46 14.77
C SER A 77 13.47 -7.50 14.59
N ALA A 78 12.43 -7.19 13.81
CA ALA A 78 11.41 -8.16 13.45
C ALA A 78 11.99 -9.34 12.66
N ASN A 79 13.04 -9.10 11.88
CA ASN A 79 13.80 -10.12 11.15
C ASN A 79 12.92 -11.09 10.32
N LYS A 80 11.77 -10.64 9.86
CA LYS A 80 10.76 -11.38 9.07
C LYS A 80 10.59 -10.75 7.70
N SER A 81 10.11 -11.53 6.74
CA SER A 81 9.66 -10.99 5.45
C SER A 81 8.69 -9.84 5.68
N CYS A 82 8.85 -8.76 4.94
CA CYS A 82 8.05 -7.57 5.18
C CYS A 82 7.72 -6.79 3.92
N VAL A 83 6.63 -6.06 4.00
CA VAL A 83 6.26 -4.99 3.07
C VAL A 83 6.29 -3.68 3.83
N VAL A 84 6.95 -2.68 3.26
CA VAL A 84 7.15 -1.37 3.88
C VAL A 84 6.57 -0.28 2.97
N PHE A 85 5.50 0.36 3.42
CA PHE A 85 4.98 1.57 2.78
C PHE A 85 5.84 2.75 3.24
N ASP A 86 6.71 3.22 2.35
CA ASP A 86 7.83 4.12 2.67
C ASP A 86 7.68 5.48 2.00
N LYS A 87 7.08 6.42 2.72
CA LYS A 87 6.97 7.80 2.30
C LYS A 87 8.37 8.39 2.05
N ASN A 88 8.57 9.01 0.88
CA ASN A 88 9.82 9.59 0.41
C ASN A 88 10.99 8.59 0.23
N GLY A 89 10.78 7.28 0.39
CA GLY A 89 11.79 6.26 0.17
C GLY A 89 12.98 6.33 1.15
N GLU A 90 12.78 6.86 2.35
CA GLU A 90 13.85 7.05 3.34
C GLU A 90 14.28 5.71 3.95
N LYS A 91 13.32 4.84 4.30
CA LYS A 91 13.60 3.51 4.87
C LYS A 91 14.32 2.63 3.85
N TYR A 92 13.87 2.64 2.59
CA TYR A 92 14.57 1.93 1.51
C TYR A 92 16.04 2.36 1.41
N ARG A 93 16.31 3.67 1.35
CA ARG A 93 17.69 4.17 1.25
C ARG A 93 18.55 3.78 2.45
N ASN A 94 17.98 3.79 3.65
CA ASN A 94 18.69 3.53 4.89
C ASN A 94 18.92 2.03 5.13
N LEU A 95 18.00 1.15 4.70
CA LEU A 95 17.97 -0.25 5.12
C LEU A 95 18.36 -1.25 4.03
N LYS A 96 18.27 -0.89 2.74
CA LYS A 96 18.45 -1.86 1.65
C LYS A 96 19.73 -2.67 1.72
N GLU A 97 20.87 -2.04 2.03
CA GLU A 97 22.17 -2.73 2.10
C GLU A 97 22.28 -3.61 3.35
N THR A 98 21.75 -3.13 4.48
CA THR A 98 21.73 -3.89 5.74
C THR A 98 20.86 -5.13 5.60
N LEU A 99 19.68 -5.01 5.00
CA LEU A 99 18.77 -6.13 4.76
C LEU A 99 19.38 -7.15 3.79
N LYS A 100 19.98 -6.71 2.67
CA LYS A 100 20.68 -7.60 1.75
C LYS A 100 21.80 -8.38 2.45
N ASN A 101 22.61 -7.70 3.27
CA ASN A 101 23.67 -8.33 4.05
C ASN A 101 23.12 -9.32 5.10
N SER A 102 21.87 -9.14 5.54
CA SER A 102 21.16 -10.04 6.46
C SER A 102 20.42 -11.16 5.73
N GLY A 103 20.64 -11.34 4.42
CA GLY A 103 20.08 -12.42 3.62
C GLY A 103 18.68 -12.18 3.08
N PHE A 104 18.17 -10.94 3.12
CA PHE A 104 16.90 -10.60 2.47
C PHE A 104 17.08 -10.40 0.97
N ALA A 105 16.12 -10.89 0.17
CA ALA A 105 15.85 -10.32 -1.13
C ALA A 105 15.18 -8.94 -0.91
N VAL A 106 15.66 -7.90 -1.57
CA VAL A 106 15.13 -6.55 -1.37
C VAL A 106 14.56 -6.03 -2.68
N GLY A 107 13.22 -5.96 -2.73
CA GLY A 107 12.45 -5.41 -3.84
C GLY A 107 12.02 -3.96 -3.59
N ARG A 108 11.69 -3.25 -4.67
CA ARG A 108 11.18 -1.89 -4.59
C ARG A 108 10.13 -1.62 -5.66
N ILE A 109 8.95 -1.20 -5.25
CA ILE A 109 7.95 -0.55 -6.10
C ILE A 109 8.18 0.95 -6.00
N ASN A 110 8.64 1.55 -7.09
CA ASN A 110 9.12 2.93 -7.09
C ASN A 110 8.12 3.88 -7.73
N LEU A 111 7.27 4.50 -6.94
CA LEU A 111 6.32 5.53 -7.38
C LEU A 111 6.88 6.96 -7.22
N MET A 112 8.19 7.11 -6.95
CA MET A 112 8.86 8.41 -6.76
C MET A 112 9.29 9.07 -8.07
N LYS A 113 9.32 8.31 -9.16
CA LYS A 113 9.80 8.76 -10.48
C LYS A 113 8.90 8.24 -11.55
N GLU A 114 8.77 9.02 -12.60
CA GLU A 114 8.11 8.61 -13.83
C GLU A 114 8.76 7.35 -14.41
N HIS A 115 7.94 6.47 -14.95
CA HIS A 115 8.32 5.22 -15.62
C HIS A 115 9.29 4.33 -14.82
N ALA A 116 9.20 4.37 -13.49
CA ALA A 116 10.07 3.58 -12.61
C ALA A 116 9.34 2.53 -11.76
N SER A 117 8.02 2.41 -11.91
CA SER A 117 7.27 1.35 -11.26
C SER A 117 7.47 0.04 -12.01
N VAL A 118 7.82 -1.00 -11.28
CA VAL A 118 7.89 -2.38 -11.79
C VAL A 118 6.65 -3.20 -11.39
N TYR A 119 5.63 -2.55 -10.86
CA TYR A 119 4.40 -3.18 -10.41
C TYR A 119 3.25 -2.91 -11.41
N ASN A 120 2.73 -3.98 -12.01
CA ASN A 120 1.53 -3.91 -12.83
C ASN A 120 0.28 -3.89 -11.92
N PRO A 121 -0.50 -2.78 -11.90
CA PRO A 121 -1.67 -2.68 -11.03
C PRO A 121 -2.83 -3.61 -11.45
N MET A 122 -2.77 -4.24 -12.62
CA MET A 122 -3.74 -5.24 -13.06
C MET A 122 -3.39 -6.67 -12.63
N SER A 123 -2.22 -6.92 -12.02
CA SER A 123 -1.76 -8.25 -11.62
C SER A 123 -2.66 -8.97 -10.61
N PHE A 124 -3.53 -8.27 -9.89
CA PHE A 124 -4.44 -8.90 -8.92
C PHE A 124 -5.77 -9.38 -9.52
N LEU A 125 -6.03 -9.10 -10.79
CA LEU A 125 -7.32 -9.39 -11.43
C LEU A 125 -7.46 -10.89 -11.72
N GLU A 126 -8.38 -11.55 -11.05
CA GLU A 126 -8.66 -12.97 -11.20
C GLU A 126 -10.14 -13.26 -11.49
N ASP A 127 -11.06 -12.39 -11.04
CA ASP A 127 -12.49 -12.56 -11.18
C ASP A 127 -13.25 -11.24 -11.40
N ASP A 128 -14.58 -11.33 -11.59
CA ASP A 128 -15.45 -10.18 -11.84
C ASP A 128 -15.44 -9.16 -10.67
N MET A 129 -15.24 -9.61 -9.42
CA MET A 129 -15.20 -8.73 -8.25
C MET A 129 -13.91 -7.90 -8.21
N ASP A 130 -12.82 -8.48 -8.68
CA ASP A 130 -11.55 -7.77 -8.83
C ASP A 130 -11.67 -6.67 -9.87
N VAL A 131 -12.33 -6.94 -11.00
CA VAL A 131 -12.59 -5.92 -12.03
C VAL A 131 -13.42 -4.77 -11.46
N ILE A 132 -14.48 -5.05 -10.72
CA ILE A 132 -15.30 -4.03 -10.06
C ILE A 132 -14.44 -3.19 -9.09
N THR A 133 -13.57 -3.83 -8.34
CA THR A 133 -12.67 -3.15 -7.39
C THR A 133 -11.67 -2.27 -8.11
N PHE A 134 -11.03 -2.78 -9.16
CA PHE A 134 -10.07 -2.05 -9.98
C PHE A 134 -10.69 -0.82 -10.64
N VAL A 135 -11.85 -1.00 -11.29
CA VAL A 135 -12.56 0.11 -11.95
C VAL A 135 -13.00 1.15 -10.91
N ARG A 136 -13.46 0.74 -9.73
CA ARG A 136 -13.76 1.68 -8.64
C ARG A 136 -12.54 2.52 -8.28
N TYR A 137 -11.35 1.93 -8.17
CA TYR A 137 -10.11 2.69 -7.91
C TYR A 137 -9.77 3.66 -9.03
N LEU A 138 -10.01 3.28 -10.30
CA LEU A 138 -9.89 4.22 -11.42
C LEU A 138 -10.88 5.38 -11.26
N MET A 139 -12.14 5.08 -10.92
CA MET A 139 -13.17 6.10 -10.76
C MET A 139 -12.98 6.98 -9.52
N ASP A 140 -12.14 6.60 -8.55
CA ASP A 140 -11.74 7.48 -7.42
C ASP A 140 -10.87 8.66 -7.87
N ILE A 141 -10.22 8.55 -9.03
CA ILE A 141 -9.49 9.67 -9.66
C ILE A 141 -10.51 10.68 -10.18
N GLN A 142 -10.65 11.83 -9.53
CA GLN A 142 -11.61 12.85 -9.92
C GLN A 142 -11.10 13.65 -11.14
N LEU A 143 -11.98 13.93 -12.08
CA LEU A 143 -11.69 14.77 -13.24
C LEU A 143 -12.58 16.04 -13.22
N ASP A 144 -12.05 17.13 -13.73
CA ASP A 144 -12.82 18.37 -13.84
C ASP A 144 -13.97 18.23 -14.86
N GLY A 145 -15.12 18.82 -14.53
CA GLY A 145 -16.30 18.84 -15.41
C GLY A 145 -17.02 17.50 -15.56
N GLU A 146 -16.71 16.51 -14.72
CA GLU A 146 -17.47 15.25 -14.67
C GLU A 146 -18.89 15.46 -14.15
N THR A 147 -19.84 14.77 -14.76
CA THR A 147 -21.20 14.61 -14.25
C THR A 147 -21.44 13.15 -13.85
N ASP A 148 -22.36 12.90 -12.93
CA ASP A 148 -22.71 11.53 -12.50
C ASP A 148 -23.08 10.63 -13.69
N PHE A 149 -23.69 11.22 -14.72
CA PHE A 149 -24.06 10.50 -15.93
C PHE A 149 -22.84 10.05 -16.73
N LEU A 150 -21.86 10.95 -16.96
CA LEU A 150 -20.61 10.62 -17.65
C LEU A 150 -19.82 9.57 -16.86
N ARG A 151 -19.68 9.78 -15.54
CA ARG A 151 -19.02 8.79 -14.66
C ARG A 151 -19.59 7.40 -14.80
N LYS A 152 -20.93 7.29 -14.87
CA LYS A 152 -21.60 6.00 -15.02
C LYS A 152 -21.28 5.34 -16.37
N ALA A 153 -21.25 6.12 -17.44
CA ALA A 153 -20.89 5.64 -18.77
C ALA A 153 -19.41 5.20 -18.84
N GLU A 154 -18.49 5.99 -18.25
CA GLU A 154 -17.08 5.65 -18.13
C GLU A 154 -16.87 4.35 -17.36
N GLU A 155 -17.51 4.20 -16.19
CA GLU A 155 -17.45 2.99 -15.37
C GLU A 155 -17.84 1.74 -16.19
N MET A 156 -18.91 1.84 -17.01
CA MET A 156 -19.35 0.74 -17.86
C MET A 156 -18.34 0.43 -18.98
N PHE A 157 -17.78 1.46 -19.62
CA PHE A 157 -16.81 1.26 -20.69
C PHE A 157 -15.50 0.67 -20.17
N LEU A 158 -14.94 1.24 -19.10
CA LEU A 158 -13.72 0.74 -18.47
C LEU A 158 -13.90 -0.69 -17.94
N SER A 159 -15.07 -0.99 -17.34
CA SER A 159 -15.39 -2.36 -16.94
C SER A 159 -15.40 -3.33 -18.13
N ALA A 160 -15.97 -2.93 -19.27
CA ALA A 160 -15.97 -3.76 -20.48
C ALA A 160 -14.52 -4.05 -20.96
N CYS A 161 -13.67 -3.01 -21.02
CA CYS A 161 -12.28 -3.15 -21.46
C CYS A 161 -11.45 -4.02 -20.50
N VAL A 162 -11.57 -3.80 -19.18
CA VAL A 162 -10.83 -4.59 -18.19
C VAL A 162 -11.26 -6.06 -18.19
N HIS A 163 -12.57 -6.35 -18.27
CA HIS A 163 -13.06 -7.74 -18.43
C HIS A 163 -12.53 -8.39 -19.70
N TYR A 164 -12.46 -7.64 -20.80
CA TYR A 164 -11.90 -8.15 -22.05
C TYR A 164 -10.43 -8.50 -21.88
N LEU A 165 -9.64 -7.59 -21.32
CA LEU A 165 -8.20 -7.79 -21.12
C LEU A 165 -7.95 -8.97 -20.19
N MET A 166 -8.62 -9.04 -19.05
CA MET A 166 -8.50 -10.14 -18.10
C MET A 166 -8.81 -11.52 -18.74
N GLN A 167 -9.76 -11.58 -19.66
CA GLN A 167 -10.20 -12.84 -20.26
C GLN A 167 -9.35 -13.27 -21.46
N TYR A 168 -8.80 -12.34 -22.25
CA TYR A 168 -8.23 -12.62 -23.56
C TYR A 168 -6.77 -12.20 -23.75
N LYS A 169 -6.15 -11.62 -22.69
CA LYS A 169 -4.76 -11.17 -22.73
C LYS A 169 -4.00 -11.70 -21.54
N GLU A 170 -2.88 -12.34 -21.80
CA GLU A 170 -1.86 -12.62 -20.79
C GLU A 170 -1.13 -11.30 -20.49
N ASP A 171 -0.75 -11.09 -19.23
CA ASP A 171 0.01 -9.91 -18.77
C ASP A 171 -0.63 -8.55 -19.16
N ALA A 172 -1.98 -8.46 -19.08
CA ALA A 172 -2.69 -7.23 -19.33
C ALA A 172 -2.20 -6.10 -18.40
N ASP A 173 -2.02 -4.89 -18.98
CA ASP A 173 -1.49 -3.72 -18.29
C ASP A 173 -2.28 -2.43 -18.61
N ILE A 174 -1.87 -1.32 -18.00
CA ILE A 174 -2.50 0.00 -18.18
C ILE A 174 -2.33 0.52 -19.61
N HIS A 175 -1.20 0.22 -20.29
CA HIS A 175 -1.00 0.63 -21.67
C HIS A 175 -1.99 -0.09 -22.61
N MET A 176 -2.16 -1.40 -22.41
CA MET A 176 -3.16 -2.16 -23.17
C MET A 176 -4.58 -1.64 -22.93
N LEU A 177 -4.90 -1.27 -21.69
CA LEU A 177 -6.19 -0.66 -21.35
C LEU A 177 -6.36 0.69 -22.04
N TYR A 178 -5.33 1.52 -22.06
CA TYR A 178 -5.32 2.81 -22.75
C TYR A 178 -5.50 2.66 -24.27
N ASP A 179 -4.83 1.68 -24.87
CA ASP A 179 -4.88 1.41 -26.31
C ASP A 179 -6.23 0.86 -26.77
N MET A 180 -7.01 0.25 -25.86
CA MET A 180 -8.38 -0.16 -26.17
C MET A 180 -9.36 1.00 -26.36
N ILE A 181 -9.03 2.20 -25.86
CA ILE A 181 -9.87 3.37 -26.00
C ILE A 181 -9.62 3.99 -27.39
N PRO A 182 -10.66 4.16 -28.22
CA PRO A 182 -10.53 4.79 -29.54
C PRO A 182 -9.77 6.11 -29.48
N ALA A 183 -8.96 6.37 -30.49
CA ALA A 183 -8.23 7.63 -30.60
C ALA A 183 -9.22 8.81 -30.65
N VAL A 184 -8.84 9.90 -29.99
CA VAL A 184 -9.60 11.14 -29.98
C VAL A 184 -8.77 12.19 -30.68
N GLU A 185 -9.20 12.69 -31.82
CA GLU A 185 -8.52 13.76 -32.53
C GLU A 185 -8.90 15.12 -31.91
N ASN A 186 -7.87 15.90 -31.54
CA ASN A 186 -7.99 17.24 -30.97
C ASN A 186 -7.87 18.31 -32.06
N GLU A 187 -8.93 18.60 -32.80
CA GLU A 187 -9.05 19.85 -33.56
C GLU A 187 -10.37 20.57 -33.21
N GLY A 188 -10.44 21.11 -31.96
CA GLY A 188 -11.50 22.04 -31.58
C GLY A 188 -12.86 21.43 -31.20
N ASP A 189 -13.20 20.28 -31.71
CA ASP A 189 -14.31 19.43 -31.28
C ASP A 189 -13.77 18.03 -30.95
N TYR A 190 -14.17 17.46 -29.83
CA TYR A 190 -13.80 16.10 -29.42
C TYR A 190 -14.44 15.07 -30.35
N LEU A 191 -13.78 14.79 -31.47
CA LEU A 191 -14.21 13.78 -32.43
C LEU A 191 -13.45 12.48 -32.16
N VAL A 192 -14.17 11.44 -31.85
CA VAL A 192 -13.64 10.08 -31.84
C VAL A 192 -13.56 9.58 -33.28
N ASP A 193 -12.45 8.95 -33.65
CA ASP A 193 -12.32 8.27 -34.91
C ASP A 193 -13.44 7.22 -35.10
N ASP A 194 -14.36 7.47 -36.04
CA ASP A 194 -15.51 6.57 -36.28
C ASP A 194 -15.06 5.17 -36.70
N ASP A 195 -13.94 5.02 -37.37
CA ASP A 195 -13.36 3.73 -37.74
C ASP A 195 -12.83 2.98 -36.50
N ALA A 196 -12.18 3.70 -35.57
CA ALA A 196 -11.69 3.13 -34.33
C ALA A 196 -12.85 2.72 -33.41
N LEU A 197 -13.91 3.53 -33.28
CA LEU A 197 -15.12 3.19 -32.53
C LEU A 197 -15.83 1.99 -33.15
N THR A 198 -15.89 1.92 -34.49
CA THR A 198 -16.48 0.77 -35.19
C THR A 198 -15.70 -0.51 -34.91
N LYS A 199 -14.36 -0.48 -34.93
CA LYS A 199 -13.51 -1.63 -34.59
C LYS A 199 -13.72 -2.08 -33.16
N THR A 200 -13.78 -1.13 -32.21
CA THR A 200 -14.05 -1.40 -30.80
C THR A 200 -15.42 -2.06 -30.64
N THR A 201 -16.45 -1.54 -31.31
CA THR A 201 -17.80 -2.12 -31.29
C THR A 201 -17.82 -3.54 -31.87
N GLN A 202 -17.10 -3.79 -32.97
CA GLN A 202 -16.97 -5.11 -33.56
C GLN A 202 -16.30 -6.09 -32.60
N LEU A 203 -15.22 -5.65 -31.89
CA LEU A 203 -14.51 -6.45 -30.90
C LEU A 203 -15.46 -7.02 -29.84
N PHE A 204 -16.30 -6.19 -29.24
CA PHE A 204 -17.25 -6.64 -28.24
C PHE A 204 -18.46 -7.38 -28.82
N SER A 205 -18.87 -7.09 -30.05
CA SER A 205 -20.05 -7.71 -30.67
C SER A 205 -19.88 -9.20 -30.93
N VAL A 206 -18.65 -9.65 -31.25
CA VAL A 206 -18.34 -11.06 -31.54
C VAL A 206 -18.20 -11.94 -30.31
N LEU A 207 -18.15 -11.34 -29.11
CA LEU A 207 -18.07 -12.08 -27.85
C LEU A 207 -19.38 -12.83 -27.57
N ASP A 208 -19.26 -13.86 -26.72
CA ASP A 208 -20.43 -14.60 -26.23
C ASP A 208 -21.40 -13.69 -25.45
N GLU A 209 -22.71 -13.95 -25.52
CA GLU A 209 -23.73 -13.18 -24.81
C GLU A 209 -23.59 -13.26 -23.28
N THR A 210 -22.95 -14.29 -22.76
CA THR A 210 -22.67 -14.49 -21.34
C THR A 210 -21.44 -13.73 -20.86
N SER A 211 -20.61 -13.22 -21.79
CA SER A 211 -19.39 -12.48 -21.46
C SER A 211 -19.69 -11.20 -20.68
N SER A 212 -19.02 -11.02 -19.54
CA SER A 212 -19.09 -9.79 -18.74
C SER A 212 -18.63 -8.58 -19.56
N ALA A 213 -17.57 -8.70 -20.35
CA ALA A 213 -17.10 -7.66 -21.26
C ALA A 213 -18.20 -7.17 -22.22
N LYS A 214 -18.92 -8.09 -22.87
CA LYS A 214 -20.03 -7.74 -23.75
C LYS A 214 -21.20 -7.08 -23.04
N ARG A 215 -21.57 -7.59 -21.85
CA ARG A 215 -22.65 -7.01 -21.05
C ARG A 215 -22.35 -5.56 -20.65
N TYR A 216 -21.14 -5.29 -20.16
CA TYR A 216 -20.72 -3.95 -19.78
C TYR A 216 -20.62 -3.02 -20.98
N TYR A 217 -20.14 -3.50 -22.13
CA TYR A 217 -20.11 -2.70 -23.36
C TYR A 217 -21.52 -2.31 -23.84
N LYS A 218 -22.49 -3.25 -23.81
CA LYS A 218 -23.91 -2.94 -24.09
C LYS A 218 -24.47 -1.90 -23.12
N ALA A 219 -24.14 -2.02 -21.82
CA ALA A 219 -24.55 -1.06 -20.81
C ALA A 219 -23.95 0.33 -21.05
N PHE A 220 -22.67 0.39 -21.46
CA PHE A 220 -22.02 1.63 -21.87
C PHE A 220 -22.75 2.32 -23.03
N LEU A 221 -23.05 1.62 -24.11
CA LEU A 221 -23.76 2.19 -25.25
C LEU A 221 -25.14 2.75 -24.86
N GLN A 222 -25.83 2.11 -23.90
CA GLN A 222 -27.11 2.60 -23.39
C GLN A 222 -26.93 3.80 -22.45
N ALA A 223 -25.93 3.79 -21.58
CA ALA A 223 -25.65 4.87 -20.64
C ALA A 223 -25.09 6.11 -21.34
N ALA A 224 -24.14 5.96 -22.25
CA ALA A 224 -23.53 7.08 -22.94
C ALA A 224 -24.46 7.79 -23.92
N GLY A 225 -25.32 7.05 -24.62
CA GLY A 225 -26.26 7.60 -25.59
C GLY A 225 -25.56 8.49 -26.63
N LEU A 226 -25.86 9.80 -26.65
CA LEU A 226 -25.21 10.77 -27.54
C LEU A 226 -23.86 11.28 -27.02
N MET A 227 -23.45 10.91 -25.81
CA MET A 227 -22.22 11.40 -25.16
C MET A 227 -21.09 10.37 -25.21
N ILE A 228 -21.07 9.50 -26.22
CA ILE A 228 -20.02 8.46 -26.37
C ILE A 228 -18.64 9.13 -26.49
N ASN A 229 -18.51 10.17 -27.30
CA ASN A 229 -17.23 10.85 -27.52
C ASN A 229 -16.68 11.47 -26.23
N GLU A 230 -17.51 12.21 -25.51
CA GLU A 230 -17.16 12.83 -24.23
C GLU A 230 -16.76 11.78 -23.20
N THR A 231 -17.47 10.65 -23.16
CA THR A 231 -17.17 9.54 -22.26
C THR A 231 -15.79 8.94 -22.56
N LEU A 232 -15.48 8.69 -23.83
CA LEU A 232 -14.19 8.12 -24.26
C LEU A 232 -13.02 9.07 -23.99
N VAL A 233 -13.25 10.39 -24.20
CA VAL A 233 -12.28 11.43 -23.81
C VAL A 233 -11.97 11.36 -22.33
N LYS A 234 -12.99 11.30 -21.47
CA LYS A 234 -12.82 11.20 -20.01
C LYS A 234 -12.09 9.92 -19.60
N CYS A 235 -12.40 8.78 -20.23
CA CYS A 235 -11.64 7.54 -19.99
C CYS A 235 -10.15 7.72 -20.32
N LYS A 236 -9.80 8.33 -21.45
CA LYS A 236 -8.40 8.61 -21.80
C LYS A 236 -7.74 9.59 -20.84
N GLU A 237 -8.42 10.67 -20.49
CA GLU A 237 -7.93 11.68 -19.54
C GLU A 237 -7.56 11.03 -18.21
N ARG A 238 -8.43 10.16 -17.68
CA ARG A 238 -8.22 9.41 -16.43
C ARG A 238 -7.01 8.48 -16.52
N LEU A 239 -6.89 7.68 -17.56
CA LEU A 239 -5.75 6.77 -17.75
C LEU A 239 -4.45 7.51 -18.01
N ASN A 240 -4.48 8.66 -18.72
CA ASN A 240 -3.31 9.51 -18.91
C ASN A 240 -2.67 9.96 -17.58
N MET A 241 -3.44 10.05 -16.48
CA MET A 241 -2.88 10.39 -15.18
C MET A 241 -2.04 9.25 -14.59
N LEU A 242 -2.25 8.00 -15.03
CA LEU A 242 -1.53 6.82 -14.55
C LEU A 242 -0.24 6.55 -15.33
N LEU A 243 -0.24 6.80 -16.64
CA LEU A 243 0.88 6.46 -17.54
C LEU A 243 2.26 7.00 -17.07
N PRO A 244 2.38 8.19 -16.46
CA PRO A 244 3.67 8.65 -15.95
C PRO A 244 4.26 7.78 -14.83
N LEU A 245 3.43 7.06 -14.09
CA LEU A 245 3.88 6.15 -13.01
C LEU A 245 4.10 4.73 -13.51
N ASP A 246 3.54 4.42 -14.68
CA ASP A 246 3.68 3.13 -15.32
C ASP A 246 5.13 2.90 -15.79
N GLY A 247 5.61 1.68 -15.75
CA GLY A 247 7.00 1.38 -16.04
C GLY A 247 7.17 0.04 -16.73
N ASP A 248 8.40 -0.46 -16.73
CA ASP A 248 8.75 -1.75 -17.30
C ASP A 248 8.53 -2.87 -16.25
N TYR A 249 7.68 -3.82 -16.56
CA TYR A 249 7.27 -4.91 -15.67
C TYR A 249 8.17 -6.16 -15.77
N GLU A 250 9.28 -6.11 -16.52
CA GLU A 250 10.17 -7.26 -16.73
C GLU A 250 10.83 -7.79 -15.43
N ASP A 251 10.92 -6.94 -14.39
CA ASP A 251 11.45 -7.31 -13.07
C ASP A 251 10.32 -7.30 -12.01
N GLU A 252 9.37 -8.22 -12.12
CA GLU A 252 8.38 -8.43 -11.05
C GLU A 252 9.08 -8.82 -9.74
N SER A 253 9.23 -7.88 -8.83
CA SER A 253 9.52 -8.19 -7.44
C SER A 253 8.32 -8.94 -6.87
N GLY A 254 8.47 -10.27 -6.78
CA GLY A 254 7.34 -11.15 -6.55
C GLY A 254 6.75 -11.02 -5.15
N ILE A 255 5.60 -10.34 -5.02
CA ILE A 255 4.73 -10.43 -3.82
C ILE A 255 4.45 -11.90 -3.47
N VAL A 256 4.55 -12.77 -4.42
CA VAL A 256 4.26 -14.22 -4.34
C VAL A 256 5.16 -14.93 -3.34
N ASP A 257 6.38 -14.47 -3.11
CA ASP A 257 7.41 -15.23 -2.39
C ASP A 257 7.60 -14.83 -0.91
N LEU A 258 6.82 -13.88 -0.37
CA LEU A 258 6.99 -13.36 1.00
C LEU A 258 6.99 -14.41 2.12
N ARG A 259 6.42 -15.60 1.89
CA ARG A 259 6.41 -16.72 2.85
C ARG A 259 7.45 -17.79 2.54
N ASP A 260 7.90 -17.86 1.30
CA ASP A 260 8.80 -18.90 0.81
C ASP A 260 10.27 -18.45 0.84
N LYS A 261 10.50 -17.14 0.77
CA LYS A 261 11.82 -16.51 0.83
C LYS A 261 11.81 -15.35 1.84
N LYS A 262 12.97 -15.08 2.40
CA LYS A 262 13.15 -13.91 3.27
C LYS A 262 13.27 -12.67 2.40
N GLU A 263 12.20 -11.89 2.32
CA GLU A 263 12.07 -10.77 1.40
C GLU A 263 11.59 -9.49 2.09
N ALA A 264 12.09 -8.34 1.63
CA ALA A 264 11.64 -7.03 2.04
C ALA A 264 11.26 -6.20 0.81
N ILE A 265 9.97 -5.89 0.66
CA ILE A 265 9.42 -5.09 -0.45
C ILE A 265 9.13 -3.68 0.06
N PHE A 266 9.70 -2.68 -0.61
CA PHE A 266 9.47 -1.27 -0.30
C PHE A 266 8.57 -0.64 -1.36
N VAL A 267 7.40 -0.15 -0.96
CA VAL A 267 6.53 0.68 -1.78
C VAL A 267 6.87 2.13 -1.48
N THR A 268 7.60 2.78 -2.37
CA THR A 268 8.09 4.13 -2.16
C THR A 268 7.28 5.15 -2.95
N PHE A 269 6.74 6.16 -2.30
CA PHE A 269 5.88 7.20 -2.90
C PHE A 269 6.21 8.59 -2.33
N PRO A 270 5.91 9.67 -3.08
CA PRO A 270 6.17 11.03 -2.62
C PRO A 270 5.20 11.43 -1.50
N ALA A 271 5.54 12.50 -0.79
CA ALA A 271 4.70 13.06 0.25
C ALA A 271 3.99 14.34 -0.19
N ASP A 272 2.97 14.71 0.59
CA ASP A 272 2.28 16.00 0.55
C ASP A 272 1.75 16.35 -0.86
N GLU A 273 2.09 17.51 -1.39
CA GLU A 273 1.61 18.01 -2.69
C GLU A 273 2.00 17.16 -3.91
N TYR A 274 3.01 16.31 -3.76
CA TYR A 274 3.47 15.42 -4.83
C TYR A 274 2.75 14.06 -4.83
N TYR A 275 1.96 13.75 -3.81
CA TYR A 275 1.14 12.56 -3.74
C TYR A 275 -0.19 12.80 -4.46
N THR A 276 -0.30 12.27 -5.67
CA THR A 276 -1.46 12.47 -6.56
C THR A 276 -2.45 11.30 -6.47
N PRO A 277 -3.67 11.45 -7.01
CA PRO A 277 -4.62 10.34 -7.12
C PRO A 277 -4.07 9.11 -7.89
N ALA A 278 -3.12 9.31 -8.82
CA ALA A 278 -2.43 8.21 -9.48
C ALA A 278 -1.58 7.38 -8.49
N HIS A 279 -0.85 8.02 -7.61
CA HIS A 279 -0.11 7.31 -6.55
C HIS A 279 -1.05 6.52 -5.64
N GLU A 280 -2.18 7.12 -5.26
CA GLU A 280 -3.20 6.46 -4.45
C GLU A 280 -3.76 5.21 -5.16
N PHE A 281 -4.03 5.30 -6.46
CA PHE A 281 -4.48 4.17 -7.28
C PHE A 281 -3.47 3.01 -7.25
N TYR A 282 -2.18 3.28 -7.49
CA TYR A 282 -1.14 2.25 -7.46
C TYR A 282 -0.99 1.63 -6.06
N VAL A 283 -1.01 2.44 -5.01
CA VAL A 283 -0.94 1.96 -3.62
C VAL A 283 -2.14 1.08 -3.27
N LYS A 284 -3.37 1.49 -3.63
CA LYS A 284 -4.60 0.70 -3.43
C LYS A 284 -4.55 -0.63 -4.17
N SER A 285 -4.15 -0.61 -5.44
CA SER A 285 -4.03 -1.81 -6.28
C SER A 285 -3.02 -2.79 -5.69
N PHE A 286 -1.84 -2.29 -5.30
CA PHE A 286 -0.81 -3.11 -4.65
C PHE A 286 -1.29 -3.70 -3.32
N MET A 287 -1.95 -2.93 -2.47
CA MET A 287 -2.48 -3.43 -1.20
C MET A 287 -3.52 -4.53 -1.41
N THR A 288 -4.40 -4.36 -2.40
CA THR A 288 -5.40 -5.39 -2.75
C THR A 288 -4.71 -6.68 -3.18
N HIS A 289 -3.72 -6.58 -4.06
CA HIS A 289 -2.93 -7.72 -4.49
C HIS A 289 -2.21 -8.40 -3.31
N LEU A 290 -1.53 -7.61 -2.48
CA LEU A 290 -0.85 -8.09 -1.28
C LEU A 290 -1.81 -8.84 -0.35
N PHE A 291 -2.98 -8.30 -0.07
CA PHE A 291 -3.94 -8.93 0.83
C PHE A 291 -4.51 -10.22 0.23
N LYS A 292 -4.82 -10.24 -1.06
CA LYS A 292 -5.24 -11.47 -1.76
C LYS A 292 -4.16 -12.55 -1.63
N THR A 293 -2.93 -12.23 -1.97
CA THR A 293 -1.79 -13.17 -1.91
C THR A 293 -1.57 -13.68 -0.48
N LEU A 294 -1.60 -12.81 0.52
CA LEU A 294 -1.39 -13.19 1.92
C LEU A 294 -2.54 -14.03 2.50
N THR A 295 -3.75 -13.88 1.99
CA THR A 295 -4.94 -14.61 2.46
C THR A 295 -5.26 -15.87 1.64
N ASN A 296 -4.77 -15.97 0.41
CA ASN A 296 -4.94 -17.14 -0.46
C ASN A 296 -3.90 -18.23 -0.15
N VAL A 297 -3.89 -18.71 1.08
CA VAL A 297 -2.93 -19.73 1.56
C VAL A 297 -3.68 -20.86 2.23
N ASN A 298 -3.31 -22.11 1.92
CA ASN A 298 -3.92 -23.25 2.58
C ASN A 298 -3.49 -23.35 4.07
N ALA A 299 -4.32 -24.00 4.89
CA ALA A 299 -4.11 -24.07 6.33
C ALA A 299 -2.81 -24.82 6.72
N GLU A 300 -2.38 -25.82 5.96
CA GLU A 300 -1.16 -26.59 6.21
C GLU A 300 0.08 -25.72 6.00
N LYS A 301 0.18 -25.05 4.83
CA LYS A 301 1.29 -24.13 4.53
C LYS A 301 1.32 -22.96 5.55
N LEU A 302 0.15 -22.52 6.01
CA LEU A 302 0.07 -21.42 6.96
C LEU A 302 0.64 -21.78 8.33
N GLN A 303 0.45 -23.03 8.82
CA GLN A 303 0.95 -23.44 10.13
C GLN A 303 2.47 -23.42 10.23
N ASP A 304 3.16 -23.79 9.14
CA ASP A 304 4.61 -23.91 9.08
C ASP A 304 5.31 -22.64 8.57
N SER A 305 4.56 -21.65 8.06
CA SER A 305 5.16 -20.43 7.52
C SER A 305 5.54 -19.44 8.61
N ASP A 306 6.61 -18.68 8.37
CA ASP A 306 6.96 -17.51 9.16
C ASP A 306 5.89 -16.40 9.06
N PRO A 307 5.72 -15.57 10.11
CA PRO A 307 4.86 -14.40 10.01
C PRO A 307 5.43 -13.39 9.02
N VAL A 308 4.53 -12.70 8.31
CA VAL A 308 4.88 -11.56 7.42
C VAL A 308 4.55 -10.26 8.14
N CYS A 309 5.42 -9.27 8.06
CA CYS A 309 5.22 -7.97 8.68
C CYS A 309 4.83 -6.93 7.62
N ILE A 310 3.81 -6.13 7.89
CA ILE A 310 3.45 -4.96 7.09
C ILE A 310 3.77 -3.72 7.91
N PHE A 311 4.71 -2.91 7.43
CA PHE A 311 5.05 -1.62 8.02
C PHE A 311 4.41 -0.50 7.22
N VAL A 312 3.63 0.33 7.89
CA VAL A 312 2.98 1.49 7.29
C VAL A 312 3.52 2.74 7.99
N ASP A 313 4.38 3.48 7.30
CA ASP A 313 4.88 4.74 7.81
C ASP A 313 3.97 5.89 7.35
N ASP A 314 3.44 6.61 8.33
CA ASP A 314 2.40 7.62 8.14
C ASP A 314 1.12 7.04 7.47
N TYR A 315 0.29 6.39 8.27
CA TYR A 315 -0.97 5.74 7.89
C TYR A 315 -1.90 6.65 7.06
N GLU A 316 -1.77 7.95 7.21
CA GLU A 316 -2.52 8.98 6.49
C GLU A 316 -2.49 8.82 4.96
N TYR A 317 -1.42 8.23 4.41
CA TYR A 317 -1.25 8.04 2.95
C TYR A 317 -1.85 6.74 2.43
N VAL A 318 -2.25 5.83 3.30
CA VAL A 318 -2.82 4.52 2.92
C VAL A 318 -4.24 4.29 3.46
N LYS A 319 -4.76 5.22 4.27
CA LYS A 319 -6.06 5.10 4.96
C LYS A 319 -7.27 4.94 4.04
N ASN A 320 -7.22 5.54 2.85
CA ASN A 320 -8.31 5.51 1.88
C ASN A 320 -8.49 4.13 1.21
N THR A 321 -7.72 3.14 1.62
CA THR A 321 -8.01 1.76 1.27
C THR A 321 -9.10 1.25 2.20
N ASP A 322 -10.35 1.21 1.75
CA ASP A 322 -11.52 0.70 2.51
C ASP A 322 -11.26 -0.68 3.17
N MET A 323 -10.26 -1.38 2.68
CA MET A 323 -9.87 -2.70 3.13
C MET A 323 -8.94 -2.68 4.36
N PHE A 324 -8.24 -1.56 4.63
CA PHE A 324 -7.09 -1.63 5.54
C PHE A 324 -7.49 -1.97 6.98
N VAL A 325 -8.44 -1.26 7.57
CA VAL A 325 -8.82 -1.46 8.97
C VAL A 325 -9.60 -2.77 9.17
N GLY A 326 -10.57 -3.04 8.30
CA GLY A 326 -11.34 -4.29 8.34
C GLY A 326 -10.47 -5.52 8.12
N THR A 327 -9.46 -5.40 7.28
CA THR A 327 -8.55 -6.49 6.92
C THR A 327 -7.46 -6.72 7.96
N ALA A 328 -7.00 -5.68 8.68
CA ALA A 328 -5.97 -5.81 9.70
C ALA A 328 -6.30 -6.85 10.78
N SER A 329 -7.56 -6.94 11.21
CA SER A 329 -8.02 -7.97 12.15
C SER A 329 -8.06 -9.38 11.53
N ILE A 330 -8.34 -9.47 10.22
CA ILE A 330 -8.41 -10.72 9.46
C ILE A 330 -7.00 -11.24 9.18
N LEU A 331 -6.08 -10.36 8.81
CA LEU A 331 -4.69 -10.70 8.47
C LEU A 331 -3.96 -11.45 9.60
N ARG A 332 -4.31 -11.19 10.86
CA ARG A 332 -3.76 -11.94 11.99
C ARG A 332 -4.00 -13.45 11.88
N LYS A 333 -5.15 -13.88 11.34
CA LYS A 333 -5.46 -15.30 11.12
C LYS A 333 -4.53 -15.92 10.09
N TYR A 334 -3.95 -15.09 9.23
CA TYR A 334 -3.00 -15.48 8.18
C TYR A 334 -1.54 -15.21 8.56
N ARG A 335 -1.23 -15.11 9.87
CA ARG A 335 0.11 -14.89 10.40
C ARG A 335 0.75 -13.59 9.86
N VAL A 336 -0.04 -12.55 9.67
CA VAL A 336 0.44 -11.24 9.26
C VAL A 336 0.36 -10.27 10.42
N SER A 337 1.48 -9.59 10.70
CA SER A 337 1.62 -8.54 11.70
C SER A 337 1.59 -7.17 11.03
N LEU A 338 0.84 -6.24 11.59
CA LEU A 338 0.77 -4.87 11.14
C LEU A 338 1.49 -3.94 12.13
N PHE A 339 2.40 -3.13 11.61
CA PHE A 339 3.04 -2.04 12.34
C PHE A 339 2.72 -0.72 11.63
N ALA A 340 1.84 0.09 12.20
CA ALA A 340 1.41 1.36 11.62
C ALA A 340 1.88 2.55 12.45
N THR A 341 2.32 3.64 11.79
CA THR A 341 2.60 4.90 12.46
C THR A 341 1.59 5.98 12.08
N LEU A 342 1.32 6.87 13.02
CA LEU A 342 0.47 8.04 12.88
C LEU A 342 1.28 9.28 13.25
N SER A 343 1.33 10.26 12.34
CA SER A 343 2.01 11.55 12.60
C SER A 343 1.09 12.56 13.26
N ASN A 344 -0.19 12.52 12.94
CA ASN A 344 -1.19 13.42 13.48
C ASN A 344 -2.56 12.74 13.54
N VAL A 345 -3.07 12.60 14.76
CA VAL A 345 -4.39 12.00 15.00
C VAL A 345 -5.52 12.80 14.33
N LEU A 346 -5.34 14.13 14.18
CA LEU A 346 -6.37 15.01 13.63
C LEU A 346 -6.47 14.98 12.10
N LEU A 347 -5.46 14.48 11.40
CA LEU A 347 -5.50 14.33 9.94
C LEU A 347 -6.29 13.08 9.52
N ASN A 348 -6.68 12.26 10.50
CA ASN A 348 -7.43 11.05 10.27
C ASN A 348 -8.84 11.21 10.81
N ASP A 349 -9.78 10.48 10.23
CA ASP A 349 -11.10 10.34 10.82
C ASP A 349 -10.94 9.65 12.20
N ALA A 350 -11.70 10.14 13.19
CA ALA A 350 -11.63 9.57 14.54
C ALA A 350 -11.99 8.08 14.56
N ASP A 351 -12.92 7.66 13.70
CA ASP A 351 -13.34 6.26 13.58
C ASP A 351 -12.23 5.38 13.01
N ASP A 352 -11.45 5.88 12.04
CA ASP A 352 -10.29 5.18 11.48
C ASP A 352 -9.21 4.97 12.55
N VAL A 353 -8.90 6.02 13.32
CA VAL A 353 -7.90 5.94 14.41
C VAL A 353 -8.35 4.96 15.49
N ILE A 354 -9.62 5.04 15.93
CA ILE A 354 -10.19 4.13 16.93
C ILE A 354 -10.12 2.69 16.42
N SER A 355 -10.47 2.46 15.17
CA SER A 355 -10.45 1.15 14.55
C SER A 355 -9.05 0.57 14.48
N LEU A 356 -8.05 1.38 14.08
CA LEU A 356 -6.64 0.98 14.05
C LEU A 356 -6.13 0.63 15.45
N LEU A 357 -6.41 1.47 16.45
CA LEU A 357 -6.03 1.23 17.83
C LEU A 357 -6.71 -0.02 18.41
N SER A 358 -7.98 -0.27 18.03
CA SER A 358 -8.73 -1.44 18.48
C SER A 358 -8.19 -2.76 17.92
N CYS A 359 -7.57 -2.72 16.74
CA CYS A 359 -6.90 -3.86 16.11
C CYS A 359 -5.48 -4.11 16.65
N SER A 360 -4.94 -3.19 17.46
CA SER A 360 -3.56 -3.23 17.92
C SER A 360 -3.40 -3.96 19.25
N ASN A 361 -2.36 -4.77 19.35
CA ASN A 361 -1.96 -5.44 20.59
C ASN A 361 -1.01 -4.58 21.42
N ALA A 362 -0.32 -3.64 20.79
CA ALA A 362 0.51 -2.66 21.47
C ALA A 362 0.27 -1.29 20.85
N CYS A 363 -0.04 -0.31 21.68
CA CYS A 363 -0.16 1.09 21.29
C CYS A 363 1.01 1.86 21.93
N VAL A 364 1.78 2.56 21.10
CA VAL A 364 2.97 3.30 21.53
C VAL A 364 2.75 4.79 21.28
N TYR A 365 2.91 5.60 22.30
CA TYR A 365 2.87 7.05 22.15
C TYR A 365 4.25 7.66 22.43
N LEU A 366 4.78 8.39 21.44
CA LEU A 366 6.12 8.98 21.48
C LEU A 366 6.13 10.46 21.88
N GLY A 367 4.97 11.03 22.20
CA GLY A 367 4.87 12.46 22.48
C GLY A 367 4.79 13.33 21.22
N GLY A 368 4.88 14.64 21.42
CA GLY A 368 4.96 15.62 20.34
C GLY A 368 3.64 16.03 19.69
N CYS A 369 2.52 15.50 20.12
CA CYS A 369 1.21 16.03 19.74
C CYS A 369 0.93 17.26 20.61
N ARG A 370 0.95 18.46 20.00
CA ARG A 370 0.74 19.74 20.71
C ARG A 370 -0.70 20.25 20.66
N ASP A 371 -1.58 19.46 20.08
CA ASP A 371 -2.99 19.83 19.97
C ASP A 371 -3.77 19.32 21.19
N SER A 372 -4.50 20.20 21.86
CA SER A 372 -5.26 19.87 23.08
C SER A 372 -6.35 18.81 22.84
N TYR A 373 -6.91 18.73 21.64
CA TYR A 373 -7.90 17.72 21.29
C TYR A 373 -7.23 16.34 21.13
N ALA A 374 -6.12 16.28 20.40
CA ALA A 374 -5.34 15.06 20.26
C ALA A 374 -4.84 14.55 21.61
N GLU A 375 -4.35 15.43 22.48
CA GLU A 375 -3.94 15.10 23.85
C GLU A 375 -5.12 14.53 24.66
N HIS A 376 -6.29 15.17 24.60
CA HIS A 376 -7.47 14.69 25.32
C HIS A 376 -7.96 13.33 24.81
N PHE A 377 -7.95 13.13 23.48
CA PHE A 377 -8.29 11.86 22.85
C PHE A 377 -7.32 10.75 23.29
N LEU A 378 -6.02 11.01 23.21
CA LEU A 378 -4.98 10.06 23.59
C LEU A 378 -4.97 9.79 25.10
N ALA A 379 -5.21 10.81 25.95
CA ALA A 379 -5.34 10.65 27.40
C ALA A 379 -6.45 9.67 27.77
N LYS A 380 -7.59 9.78 27.10
CA LYS A 380 -8.70 8.83 27.27
C LYS A 380 -8.31 7.40 26.91
N TYR A 381 -7.47 7.23 25.88
CA TYR A 381 -7.06 5.91 25.38
C TYR A 381 -5.94 5.29 26.20
N PHE A 382 -4.96 6.11 26.63
CA PHE A 382 -3.78 5.66 27.38
C PHE A 382 -3.92 5.78 28.90
N ASP A 383 -5.08 6.26 29.38
CA ASP A 383 -5.38 6.40 30.83
C ASP A 383 -4.30 7.24 31.56
N THR A 384 -3.96 8.39 30.98
CA THR A 384 -2.91 9.28 31.53
C THR A 384 -3.39 10.71 31.60
N ASP A 385 -3.12 11.37 32.72
CA ASP A 385 -3.46 12.78 32.95
C ASP A 385 -2.51 13.76 32.20
N CYS A 386 -1.38 13.28 31.69
CA CYS A 386 -0.42 14.09 30.99
C CYS A 386 0.39 13.24 29.99
N LEU A 387 0.29 13.58 28.69
CA LEU A 387 0.94 12.88 27.57
C LEU A 387 2.14 13.66 27.00
N ILE A 388 2.56 14.73 27.66
CA ILE A 388 3.65 15.58 27.19
C ILE A 388 4.98 14.86 27.44
N ASP A 389 5.75 14.63 26.37
CA ASP A 389 7.15 14.20 26.38
C ASP A 389 7.49 12.83 27.00
N ALA A 390 6.54 11.89 27.10
CA ALA A 390 6.85 10.55 27.61
C ALA A 390 6.37 9.44 26.66
N ILE A 391 7.20 8.45 26.44
CA ILE A 391 6.80 7.24 25.71
C ILE A 391 5.86 6.43 26.59
N LYS A 392 4.65 6.19 26.11
CA LYS A 392 3.64 5.36 26.75
C LYS A 392 3.37 4.13 25.89
N ILE A 393 3.34 2.98 26.54
CA ILE A 393 3.05 1.71 25.89
C ILE A 393 1.87 1.07 26.63
N LYS A 394 0.81 0.78 25.88
CA LYS A 394 -0.33 0.01 26.35
C LYS A 394 -0.37 -1.31 25.61
N TYR A 395 -0.31 -2.41 26.34
CA TYR A 395 -0.55 -3.74 25.81
C TYR A 395 -2.01 -4.09 25.98
N VAL A 396 -2.63 -4.62 24.94
CA VAL A 396 -4.01 -5.12 24.96
C VAL A 396 -3.92 -6.65 24.88
N ASP A 397 -4.43 -7.32 25.90
CA ASP A 397 -4.46 -8.79 26.02
C ASP A 397 -5.44 -9.47 25.06
#